data_a5b91e6caaacb9897fff2ad598e6ea96
#
_entry.id   a5b91e6caaacb9897fff2ad598e6ea96
#
_cell.length_a   1.000
_cell.length_b   1.000
_cell.length_c   1.000
_cell.angle_alpha   90.00
_cell.angle_beta   90.00
_cell.angle_gamma   90.00
#
_symmetry.space_group_name_H-M   'P 1'
#
loop_
_entity.id
_entity.type
_entity.pdbx_description
1 polymer ?
#
loop_
_entity_poly.entity_id
_entity_poly.type
_entity_poly.pdbx_seq_one_letter_code
_entity_poly.pdbx_strand_id
1 'polypeptide(L)'
;MSDAMNDKTGLTLARERGITLGEIGHKLLLENEYIRMWEVRLEPGETIDFHIHYHPYLVVSLGGGDNEVETIFGQKIPTHEPGGSFVFMNEMRAVHRLTNKSDVTYLSRLIEIKSVTWTV
;
A
#
# COMPACT_ATOMS: atom_id res chain seq x y z
N MET A 1 20.13 21.05 0.72
CA MET A 1 18.94 20.22 0.66
C MET A 1 19.26 18.87 1.28
N SER A 2 18.43 18.37 2.18
CA SER A 2 18.72 17.08 2.81
C SER A 2 18.46 15.94 1.83
N ASP A 3 19.15 14.81 2.00
CA ASP A 3 18.96 13.62 1.18
C ASP A 3 17.52 13.12 1.25
N ALA A 4 16.83 13.33 2.38
CA ALA A 4 15.44 12.95 2.56
C ALA A 4 14.50 13.63 1.56
N MET A 5 14.79 14.88 1.19
CA MET A 5 13.96 15.63 0.25
C MET A 5 14.19 15.20 -1.20
N ASN A 6 15.32 14.56 -1.49
CA ASN A 6 15.65 14.04 -2.83
C ASN A 6 15.25 12.57 -3.02
N ASP A 7 14.93 11.87 -1.95
CA ASP A 7 14.50 10.47 -2.01
C ASP A 7 13.00 10.41 -2.30
N LYS A 8 12.66 10.13 -3.55
CA LYS A 8 11.27 10.05 -4.01
C LYS A 8 10.47 8.93 -3.36
N THR A 9 11.14 7.92 -2.80
CA THR A 9 10.47 6.84 -2.08
C THR A 9 10.06 7.25 -0.68
N GLY A 10 10.74 8.23 -0.09
CA GLY A 10 10.51 8.64 1.30
C GLY A 10 11.14 7.71 2.34
N LEU A 11 11.93 6.72 1.94
CA LEU A 11 12.57 5.79 2.87
C LEU A 11 13.53 6.51 3.83
N THR A 12 14.30 7.47 3.31
CA THR A 12 15.21 8.27 4.13
C THR A 12 14.41 9.08 5.15
N LEU A 13 13.33 9.71 4.73
CA LEU A 13 12.48 10.50 5.62
C LEU A 13 11.82 9.62 6.69
N ALA A 14 11.34 8.45 6.33
CA ALA A 14 10.77 7.49 7.28
C ALA A 14 11.81 7.10 8.34
N ARG A 15 13.04 6.82 7.91
CA ARG A 15 14.14 6.48 8.81
C ARG A 15 14.44 7.63 9.77
N GLU A 16 14.55 8.86 9.24
CA GLU A 16 14.84 10.05 10.04
C GLU A 16 13.76 10.32 11.08
N ARG A 17 12.49 9.96 10.78
CA ARG A 17 11.37 10.13 11.71
C ARG A 17 11.20 8.95 12.66
N GLY A 18 12.04 7.92 12.58
CA GLY A 18 11.93 6.74 13.42
C GLY A 18 10.72 5.87 13.11
N ILE A 19 10.20 5.95 11.89
CA ILE A 19 9.03 5.17 11.48
C ILE A 19 9.48 3.76 11.09
N THR A 20 8.91 2.76 11.75
CA THR A 20 9.09 1.36 11.36
C THR A 20 8.04 1.01 10.32
N LEU A 21 8.48 0.58 9.14
CA LEU A 21 7.57 0.19 8.08
C LEU A 21 6.92 -1.16 8.39
N GLY A 22 5.61 -1.23 8.15
CA GLY A 22 4.84 -2.44 8.36
C GLY A 22 4.72 -3.30 7.11
N GLU A 23 3.91 -4.33 7.22
CA GLU A 23 3.58 -5.21 6.11
C GLU A 23 2.61 -4.52 5.15
N ILE A 24 2.57 -5.01 3.91
CA ILE A 24 1.71 -4.45 2.86
C ILE A 24 0.29 -5.01 2.88
N GLY A 25 0.02 -5.98 3.74
CA GLY A 25 -1.28 -6.59 3.92
C GLY A 25 -1.41 -7.12 5.34
N HIS A 26 -2.62 -7.57 5.69
CA HIS A 26 -2.91 -8.06 7.05
C HIS A 26 -2.66 -9.55 7.19
N LYS A 27 -2.91 -10.32 6.13
CA LYS A 27 -2.79 -11.77 6.16
C LYS A 27 -2.20 -12.24 4.84
N LEU A 28 -1.12 -13.02 4.93
CA LEU A 28 -0.53 -13.67 3.77
C LEU A 28 -1.37 -14.91 3.46
N LEU A 29 -1.99 -14.94 2.29
CA LEU A 29 -2.90 -16.02 1.86
C LEU A 29 -2.19 -17.08 1.03
N LEU A 30 -1.27 -16.66 0.18
CA LEU A 30 -0.55 -17.54 -0.72
C LEU A 30 0.81 -16.94 -1.05
N GLU A 31 1.82 -17.78 -1.04
CA GLU A 31 3.13 -17.41 -1.56
C GLU A 31 3.74 -18.60 -2.30
N ASN A 32 4.24 -18.34 -3.49
CA ASN A 32 5.03 -19.29 -4.26
C ASN A 32 6.18 -18.54 -4.95
N GLU A 33 6.84 -19.18 -5.92
CA GLU A 33 7.97 -18.56 -6.63
C GLU A 33 7.54 -17.38 -7.52
N TYR A 34 6.24 -17.26 -7.87
CA TYR A 34 5.76 -16.25 -8.81
C TYR A 34 5.07 -15.08 -8.13
N ILE A 35 4.26 -15.33 -7.11
CA ILE A 35 3.40 -14.33 -6.49
C ILE A 35 3.42 -14.43 -4.97
N ARG A 36 3.00 -13.32 -4.37
CA ARG A 36 2.64 -13.26 -2.96
C ARG A 36 1.29 -12.56 -2.87
N MET A 37 0.29 -13.26 -2.32
CA MET A 37 -1.08 -12.72 -2.24
C MET A 37 -1.45 -12.45 -0.79
N TRP A 38 -1.91 -11.22 -0.56
CA TRP A 38 -2.31 -10.72 0.75
C TRP A 38 -3.80 -10.43 0.82
N GLU A 39 -4.37 -10.60 1.99
CA GLU A 39 -5.66 -10.00 2.33
C GLU A 39 -5.40 -8.64 2.97
N VAL A 40 -6.11 -7.62 2.48
CA VAL A 40 -6.19 -6.31 3.13
C VAL A 40 -7.62 -6.12 3.58
N ARG A 41 -7.81 -5.97 4.89
CA ARG A 41 -9.13 -5.79 5.50
C ARG A 41 -9.07 -4.61 6.46
N LEU A 42 -9.87 -3.58 6.19
CA LEU A 42 -9.94 -2.38 7.02
C LEU A 42 -11.38 -2.13 7.42
N GLU A 43 -11.65 -2.15 8.71
CA GLU A 43 -12.91 -1.66 9.25
C GLU A 43 -12.98 -0.14 9.11
N PRO A 44 -14.17 0.48 9.20
CA PRO A 44 -14.29 1.93 9.11
C PRO A 44 -13.31 2.65 10.05
N GLY A 45 -12.53 3.57 9.48
CA GLY A 45 -11.53 4.35 10.22
C GLY A 45 -10.19 3.67 10.45
N GLU A 46 -10.08 2.38 10.17
CA GLU A 46 -8.81 1.68 10.34
C GLU A 46 -7.80 2.05 9.26
N THR A 47 -6.53 1.95 9.64
CA THR A 47 -5.40 2.27 8.77
C THR A 47 -4.45 1.08 8.72
N ILE A 48 -4.03 0.70 7.51
CA ILE A 48 -2.80 -0.09 7.36
C ILE A 48 -1.64 0.91 7.28
N ASP A 49 -0.72 0.81 8.22
CA ASP A 49 0.27 1.83 8.49
C ASP A 49 1.34 1.92 7.39
N PHE A 50 2.25 2.87 7.53
CA PHE A 50 3.27 3.14 6.53
C PHE A 50 4.01 1.88 6.08
N HIS A 51 4.04 1.68 4.77
CA HIS A 51 4.70 0.56 4.11
C HIS A 51 5.18 1.00 2.73
N ILE A 52 5.96 0.14 2.07
CA ILE A 52 6.43 0.36 0.71
C ILE A 52 6.37 -0.96 -0.06
N HIS A 53 6.11 -0.87 -1.36
CA HIS A 53 6.07 -2.02 -2.25
C HIS A 53 7.35 -2.07 -3.08
N TYR A 54 7.96 -3.25 -3.14
CA TYR A 54 9.18 -3.48 -3.94
C TYR A 54 8.92 -4.26 -5.23
N HIS A 55 7.65 -4.62 -5.48
CA HIS A 55 7.24 -5.41 -6.64
C HIS A 55 6.04 -4.78 -7.30
N PRO A 56 5.86 -4.97 -8.62
CA PRO A 56 4.56 -4.70 -9.23
C PRO A 56 3.47 -5.47 -8.51
N TYR A 57 2.29 -4.90 -8.42
CA TYR A 57 1.19 -5.56 -7.72
C TYR A 57 -0.17 -5.22 -8.31
N LEU A 58 -1.08 -6.17 -8.14
CA LEU A 58 -2.48 -6.05 -8.52
C LEU A 58 -3.32 -5.96 -7.25
N VAL A 59 -4.19 -4.97 -7.17
CA VAL A 59 -5.19 -4.87 -6.11
C VAL A 59 -6.54 -5.18 -6.70
N VAL A 60 -7.24 -6.15 -6.12
CA VAL A 60 -8.60 -6.51 -6.51
C VAL A 60 -9.52 -6.21 -5.32
N SER A 61 -10.43 -5.26 -5.48
CA SER A 61 -11.38 -4.91 -4.44
C SER A 61 -12.53 -5.92 -4.41
N LEU A 62 -12.86 -6.40 -3.22
CA LEU A 62 -13.98 -7.31 -2.98
C LEU A 62 -15.16 -6.60 -2.32
N GLY A 63 -14.94 -5.41 -1.77
CA GLY A 63 -16.03 -4.64 -1.14
C GLY A 63 -15.52 -3.41 -0.42
N GLY A 64 -16.39 -2.45 -0.20
CA GLY A 64 -16.04 -1.14 0.35
C GLY A 64 -15.41 -0.25 -0.70
N GLY A 65 -14.47 0.60 -0.32
CA GLY A 65 -13.57 1.20 -1.28
C GLY A 65 -13.38 2.70 -1.24
N ASP A 66 -14.02 3.44 -0.36
CA ASP A 66 -13.72 4.87 -0.19
C ASP A 66 -12.61 5.01 0.84
N ASN A 67 -11.39 5.09 0.35
CA ASN A 67 -10.19 5.11 1.15
C ASN A 67 -9.39 6.39 0.92
N GLU A 68 -8.37 6.59 1.75
CA GLU A 68 -7.42 7.68 1.59
C GLU A 68 -6.01 7.11 1.70
N VAL A 69 -5.20 7.40 0.69
CA VAL A 69 -3.76 7.14 0.72
C VAL A 69 -3.07 8.38 1.26
N GLU A 70 -2.22 8.20 2.26
CA GLU A 70 -1.37 9.28 2.76
C GLU A 70 0.07 8.90 2.57
N THR A 71 0.83 9.71 1.83
CA THR A 71 2.27 9.48 1.62
C THR A 71 3.06 9.98 2.81
N ILE A 72 4.29 9.50 2.95
CA ILE A 72 5.21 9.97 4.00
C ILE A 72 5.51 11.48 3.86
N PHE A 73 5.28 12.05 2.67
CA PHE A 73 5.47 13.47 2.42
C PHE A 73 4.24 14.30 2.80
N GLY A 74 3.19 13.69 3.32
CA GLY A 74 1.98 14.37 3.77
C GLY A 74 0.91 14.58 2.70
N GLN A 75 1.10 14.04 1.51
CA GLN A 75 0.06 14.07 0.47
C GLN A 75 -1.08 13.14 0.85
N LYS A 76 -2.31 13.62 0.72
CA LYS A 76 -3.52 12.82 0.96
C LYS A 76 -4.30 12.68 -0.33
N ILE A 77 -4.51 11.46 -0.76
CA ILE A 77 -5.11 11.13 -2.05
C ILE A 77 -6.33 10.25 -1.80
N PRO A 78 -7.55 10.76 -2.07
CA PRO A 78 -8.74 9.91 -1.95
C PRO A 78 -8.75 8.89 -3.08
N THR A 79 -9.20 7.67 -2.77
CA THR A 79 -9.35 6.60 -3.74
C THR A 79 -10.76 6.05 -3.67
N HIS A 80 -11.24 5.54 -4.80
CA HIS A 80 -12.53 4.86 -4.89
C HIS A 80 -12.33 3.50 -5.53
N GLU A 81 -12.53 2.44 -4.74
CA GLU A 81 -12.22 1.06 -5.14
C GLU A 81 -13.41 0.14 -4.86
N PRO A 82 -14.54 0.31 -5.59
CA PRO A 82 -15.73 -0.49 -5.35
C PRO A 82 -15.47 -1.98 -5.60
N GLY A 83 -16.29 -2.83 -5.00
CA GLY A 83 -16.18 -4.28 -5.19
C GLY A 83 -16.21 -4.65 -6.66
N GLY A 84 -15.28 -5.50 -7.09
CA GLY A 84 -15.09 -5.90 -8.48
C GLY A 84 -14.14 -5.03 -9.26
N SER A 85 -13.70 -3.89 -8.72
CA SER A 85 -12.69 -3.07 -9.37
C SER A 85 -11.29 -3.62 -9.12
N PHE A 86 -10.35 -3.21 -9.96
CA PHE A 86 -8.96 -3.60 -9.81
C PHE A 86 -8.05 -2.48 -10.30
N VAL A 87 -6.81 -2.48 -9.79
CA VAL A 87 -5.76 -1.58 -10.25
C VAL A 87 -4.44 -2.35 -10.29
N PHE A 88 -3.70 -2.16 -11.36
CA PHE A 88 -2.35 -2.72 -11.49
C PHE A 88 -1.32 -1.61 -11.31
N MET A 89 -0.44 -1.77 -10.33
CA MET A 89 0.64 -0.84 -10.06
C MET A 89 1.94 -1.36 -10.62
N ASN A 90 2.50 -0.62 -11.59
CA ASN A 90 3.74 -1.00 -12.26
C ASN A 90 4.86 0.02 -12.03
N GLU A 91 4.74 0.84 -10.99
CA GLU A 91 5.75 1.82 -10.60
C GLU A 91 5.94 1.76 -9.10
N MET A 92 7.18 1.98 -8.65
CA MET A 92 7.47 2.13 -7.24
C MET A 92 6.89 3.45 -6.73
N ARG A 93 6.06 3.38 -5.71
CA ARG A 93 5.45 4.54 -5.06
C ARG A 93 6.21 4.90 -3.80
N ALA A 94 5.98 6.11 -3.28
CA ALA A 94 6.52 6.51 -1.99
C ALA A 94 5.93 5.67 -0.86
N VAL A 95 6.64 5.62 0.25
CA VAL A 95 6.11 5.10 1.52
C VAL A 95 4.75 5.75 1.78
N HIS A 96 3.75 4.94 2.07
CA HIS A 96 2.38 5.41 2.25
C HIS A 96 1.60 4.54 3.23
N ARG A 97 0.47 5.06 3.68
CA ARG A 97 -0.51 4.33 4.48
C ARG A 97 -1.89 4.49 3.88
N LEU A 98 -2.78 3.55 4.18
CA LEU A 98 -4.13 3.52 3.64
C LEU A 98 -5.14 3.49 4.78
N THR A 99 -6.11 4.40 4.75
CA THR A 99 -7.17 4.49 5.75
C THR A 99 -8.52 4.30 5.07
N ASN A 100 -9.38 3.48 5.68
CA ASN A 100 -10.77 3.35 5.25
C ASN A 100 -11.56 4.57 5.74
N LYS A 101 -12.01 5.41 4.82
CA LYS A 101 -12.76 6.63 5.11
C LYS A 101 -14.27 6.45 4.98
N SER A 102 -14.73 5.21 4.73
CA SER A 102 -16.16 4.92 4.60
C SER A 102 -16.73 4.35 5.90
N ASP A 103 -18.02 4.06 5.90
CA ASP A 103 -18.74 3.44 7.01
C ASP A 103 -18.95 1.93 6.82
N VAL A 104 -18.32 1.35 5.81
CA VAL A 104 -18.37 -0.09 5.53
C VAL A 104 -16.97 -0.68 5.50
N THR A 105 -16.85 -1.98 5.74
CA THR A 105 -15.57 -2.69 5.68
C THR A 105 -15.00 -2.65 4.28
N TYR A 106 -13.71 -2.30 4.17
CA TYR A 106 -12.95 -2.47 2.94
C TYR A 106 -12.26 -3.83 2.95
N LEU A 107 -12.43 -4.59 1.87
CA LEU A 107 -11.77 -5.88 1.70
C LEU A 107 -11.17 -5.94 0.30
N SER A 108 -9.88 -6.30 0.22
CA SER A 108 -9.20 -6.49 -1.07
C SER A 108 -8.20 -7.63 -1.01
N ARG A 109 -7.78 -8.04 -2.20
CA ARG A 109 -6.63 -8.92 -2.41
C ARG A 109 -5.52 -8.12 -3.06
N LEU A 110 -4.32 -8.20 -2.51
CA LEU A 110 -3.14 -7.58 -3.08
C LEU A 110 -2.19 -8.68 -3.51
N ILE A 111 -1.85 -8.70 -4.80
CA ILE A 111 -1.06 -9.76 -5.40
C ILE A 111 0.24 -9.17 -5.92
N GLU A 112 1.36 -9.47 -5.25
CA GLU A 112 2.68 -9.04 -5.68
C GLU A 112 3.22 -9.97 -6.75
N ILE A 113 3.85 -9.39 -7.79
CA ILE A 113 4.52 -10.14 -8.86
C ILE A 113 6.00 -10.20 -8.52
N LYS A 114 6.45 -11.33 -8.01
CA LYS A 114 7.79 -11.48 -7.44
C LYS A 114 8.92 -11.53 -8.46
N SER A 115 8.59 -11.78 -9.73
CA SER A 115 9.60 -11.85 -10.79
C SER A 115 10.28 -10.50 -11.08
N VAL A 116 9.68 -9.40 -10.65
CA VAL A 116 10.25 -8.06 -10.78
C VAL A 116 10.43 -7.47 -9.40
N THR A 117 11.65 -7.04 -9.09
CA THR A 117 11.95 -6.35 -7.83
C THR A 117 12.48 -4.98 -8.17
N TRP A 118 11.83 -3.94 -7.64
CA TRP A 118 12.31 -2.57 -7.81
C TRP A 118 13.45 -2.29 -6.84
N THR A 119 14.44 -1.58 -7.32
CA THR A 119 15.57 -1.12 -6.49
C THR A 119 15.38 0.34 -6.10
N VAL A 120 15.89 0.66 -4.95
CA VAL A 120 15.82 2.03 -4.39
C VAL A 120 17.13 2.75 -4.66
#